data_51828712427dc19b76610545ccc27a48
#
_entry.id   51828712427dc19b76610545ccc27a48
#
_cell.length_a   1.000
_cell.length_b   1.000
_cell.length_c   1.000
_cell.angle_alpha   90.00
_cell.angle_beta   90.00
_cell.angle_gamma   90.00
#
_symmetry.space_group_name_H-M   'P 1'
#
loop_
_entity.id
_entity.type
_entity.pdbx_description
1 polymer ?
#
loop_
_entity_poly.entity_id
_entity_poly.type
_entity_poly.pdbx_seq_one_letter_code
_entity_poly.pdbx_strand_id
1 'polypeptide(L)'
;MIRDRLIQRFEAWHPIVQFVDAHVDEWFEPLRGRPAIDTVAYFASELADFSVGWHLLNGGVALVRPDLEHKALHMALTLGVESALVNGAIKPLFDRPRPDGWEQVSSLTVRRPKTASFPSGHASSGAVAAVLLSDAVPELKIVWWTLAG
;
A
#
# COMPACT_ATOMS: atom_id res chain seq x y z
N MET A 1 0.02 19.84 -20.84
CA MET A 1 -1.46 20.08 -20.79
C MET A 1 -2.22 19.14 -19.85
N ILE A 2 -2.20 17.78 -19.96
CA ILE A 2 -2.89 16.90 -18.98
C ILE A 2 -2.15 16.88 -17.64
N ARG A 3 -0.84 16.68 -17.65
CA ARG A 3 0.03 16.69 -16.46
C ARG A 3 -0.13 18.00 -15.68
N ASP A 4 -0.11 19.14 -16.34
CA ASP A 4 -0.19 20.47 -15.67
C ASP A 4 -1.54 20.65 -14.98
N ARG A 5 -2.64 20.16 -15.58
CA ARG A 5 -3.97 20.18 -14.97
C ARG A 5 -4.09 19.24 -13.77
N LEU A 6 -3.42 18.08 -13.80
CA LEU A 6 -3.39 17.15 -12.68
C LEU A 6 -2.59 17.73 -11.51
N ILE A 7 -1.42 18.32 -11.79
CA ILE A 7 -0.60 18.99 -10.78
C ILE A 7 -1.38 20.15 -10.15
N GLN A 8 -2.00 21.05 -10.92
CA GLN A 8 -2.81 22.14 -10.40
C GLN A 8 -3.97 21.66 -9.52
N ARG A 9 -4.66 20.60 -9.91
CA ARG A 9 -5.71 20.00 -9.07
C ARG A 9 -5.14 19.42 -7.78
N PHE A 10 -4.00 18.77 -7.85
CA PHE A 10 -3.34 18.21 -6.68
C PHE A 10 -2.87 19.33 -5.72
N GLU A 11 -2.32 20.42 -6.24
CA GLU A 11 -1.93 21.60 -5.44
C GLU A 11 -3.13 22.23 -4.73
N ALA A 12 -4.32 22.22 -5.33
CA ALA A 12 -5.54 22.69 -4.68
C ALA A 12 -5.96 21.85 -3.47
N TRP A 13 -5.61 20.54 -3.45
CA TRP A 13 -5.85 19.63 -2.32
C TRP A 13 -4.70 19.60 -1.31
N HIS A 14 -3.56 20.19 -1.65
CA HIS A 14 -2.35 20.16 -0.85
C HIS A 14 -2.54 20.63 0.61
N PRO A 15 -3.28 21.70 0.93
CA PRO A 15 -3.51 22.11 2.31
C PRO A 15 -4.31 21.08 3.13
N ILE A 16 -5.31 20.45 2.51
CA ILE A 16 -6.14 19.41 3.15
C ILE A 16 -5.28 18.17 3.40
N VAL A 17 -4.47 17.77 2.43
CA VAL A 17 -3.57 16.63 2.55
C VAL A 17 -2.54 16.87 3.65
N GLN A 18 -1.92 18.05 3.71
CA GLN A 18 -0.99 18.42 4.77
C GLN A 18 -1.64 18.40 6.16
N PHE A 19 -2.88 18.91 6.25
CA PHE A 19 -3.63 18.87 7.50
C PHE A 19 -3.88 17.43 7.97
N VAL A 20 -4.33 16.55 7.08
CA VAL A 20 -4.56 15.14 7.39
C VAL A 20 -3.25 14.45 7.75
N ASP A 21 -2.19 14.63 6.97
CA ASP A 21 -0.87 14.05 7.24
C ASP A 21 -0.37 14.44 8.63
N ALA A 22 -0.46 15.73 9.00
CA ALA A 22 -0.02 16.22 10.31
C ALA A 22 -0.80 15.58 11.48
N HIS A 23 -2.13 15.46 11.34
CA HIS A 23 -2.96 14.85 12.38
C HIS A 23 -2.71 13.34 12.51
N VAL A 24 -2.56 12.65 11.39
CA VAL A 24 -2.21 11.22 11.41
C VAL A 24 -0.83 11.03 12.04
N ASP A 25 0.15 11.86 11.69
CA ASP A 25 1.49 11.82 12.26
C ASP A 25 1.47 12.00 13.79
N GLU A 26 0.70 12.99 14.29
CA GLU A 26 0.49 13.25 15.71
C GLU A 26 -0.14 12.05 16.45
N TRP A 27 -1.09 11.35 15.81
CA TRP A 27 -1.71 10.16 16.41
C TRP A 27 -0.74 8.99 16.52
N PHE A 28 0.20 8.84 15.58
CA PHE A 28 1.18 7.78 15.59
C PHE A 28 2.43 8.09 16.43
N GLU A 29 2.67 9.36 16.78
CA GLU A 29 3.84 9.77 17.54
C GLU A 29 4.03 9.00 18.86
N PRO A 30 2.99 8.73 19.69
CA PRO A 30 3.14 7.94 20.91
C PRO A 30 3.51 6.47 20.70
N LEU A 31 3.36 5.97 19.46
CA LEU A 31 3.64 4.59 19.09
C LEU A 31 5.08 4.39 18.60
N ARG A 32 5.71 5.47 18.13
CA ARG A 32 7.07 5.45 17.58
C ARG A 32 8.11 5.14 18.65
N GLY A 33 9.17 4.43 18.26
CA GLY A 33 10.25 4.06 19.14
C GLY A 33 9.91 2.92 20.10
N ARG A 34 8.75 2.29 19.99
CA ARG A 34 8.39 1.08 20.74
C ARG A 34 8.86 -0.15 19.96
N PRO A 35 9.87 -0.91 20.45
CA PRO A 35 10.51 -1.96 19.66
C PRO A 35 9.55 -3.01 19.08
N ALA A 36 8.51 -3.39 19.84
CA ALA A 36 7.52 -4.35 19.39
C ALA A 36 6.66 -3.79 18.24
N ILE A 37 6.22 -2.54 18.37
CA ILE A 37 5.40 -1.87 17.35
C ILE A 37 6.24 -1.61 16.10
N ASP A 38 7.45 -1.08 16.26
CA ASP A 38 8.37 -0.80 15.16
C ASP A 38 8.70 -2.09 14.38
N THR A 39 8.91 -3.21 15.11
CA THR A 39 9.17 -4.51 14.49
C THR A 39 7.97 -4.99 13.65
N VAL A 40 6.75 -4.91 14.22
CA VAL A 40 5.52 -5.30 13.49
C VAL A 40 5.31 -4.41 12.28
N ALA A 41 5.45 -3.09 12.44
CA ALA A 41 5.29 -2.14 11.34
C ALA A 41 6.34 -2.35 10.23
N TYR A 42 7.58 -2.64 10.61
CA TYR A 42 8.65 -2.98 9.67
C TYR A 42 8.30 -4.21 8.83
N PHE A 43 7.96 -5.34 9.48
CA PHE A 43 7.61 -6.57 8.75
C PHE A 43 6.34 -6.41 7.92
N ALA A 44 5.33 -5.68 8.41
CA ALA A 44 4.14 -5.37 7.64
C ALA A 44 4.48 -4.57 6.38
N SER A 45 5.37 -3.57 6.49
CA SER A 45 5.85 -2.78 5.36
C SER A 45 6.62 -3.62 4.34
N GLU A 46 7.54 -4.48 4.80
CA GLU A 46 8.31 -5.38 3.91
C GLU A 46 7.40 -6.37 3.17
N LEU A 47 6.40 -6.95 3.85
CA LEU A 47 5.43 -7.84 3.22
C LEU A 47 4.50 -7.12 2.23
N ALA A 48 4.23 -5.84 2.47
CA ALA A 48 3.43 -5.03 1.57
C ALA A 48 4.23 -4.56 0.34
N ASP A 49 5.57 -4.53 0.41
CA ASP A 49 6.42 -4.17 -0.72
C ASP A 49 6.20 -5.14 -1.89
N PHE A 50 6.03 -4.58 -3.09
CA PHE A 50 5.74 -5.32 -4.33
C PHE A 50 4.56 -6.31 -4.21
N SER A 51 3.62 -6.05 -3.28
CA SER A 51 2.46 -6.92 -3.03
C SER A 51 2.81 -8.35 -2.61
N VAL A 52 4.01 -8.58 -2.06
CA VAL A 52 4.50 -9.93 -1.70
C VAL A 52 3.55 -10.62 -0.73
N GLY A 53 3.10 -9.95 0.32
CA GLY A 53 2.13 -10.50 1.27
C GLY A 53 0.82 -10.95 0.60
N TRP A 54 0.33 -10.16 -0.34
CA TRP A 54 -0.88 -10.50 -1.11
C TRP A 54 -0.68 -11.70 -2.02
N HIS A 55 0.49 -11.82 -2.66
CA HIS A 55 0.83 -13.00 -3.47
C HIS A 55 0.96 -14.27 -2.61
N LEU A 56 1.55 -14.17 -1.41
CA LEU A 56 1.65 -15.28 -0.47
C LEU A 56 0.27 -15.75 0.02
N LEU A 57 -0.60 -14.80 0.41
CA LEU A 57 -1.98 -15.10 0.81
C LEU A 57 -2.76 -15.74 -0.34
N ASN A 58 -2.66 -15.18 -1.53
CA ASN A 58 -3.30 -15.69 -2.73
C ASN A 58 -2.85 -17.12 -3.06
N GLY A 59 -1.54 -17.37 -3.02
CA GLY A 59 -0.97 -18.71 -3.19
C GLY A 59 -1.45 -19.70 -2.12
N GLY A 60 -1.52 -19.26 -0.85
CA GLY A 60 -2.06 -20.04 0.25
C GLY A 60 -3.54 -20.43 0.03
N VAL A 61 -4.36 -19.50 -0.44
CA VAL A 61 -5.76 -19.78 -0.80
C VAL A 61 -5.82 -20.80 -1.92
N ALA A 62 -5.03 -20.67 -2.98
CA ALA A 62 -5.02 -21.61 -4.10
C ALA A 62 -4.57 -23.03 -3.68
N LEU A 63 -3.62 -23.13 -2.76
CA LEU A 63 -3.15 -24.42 -2.23
C LEU A 63 -4.24 -25.15 -1.41
N VAL A 64 -5.01 -24.41 -0.62
CA VAL A 64 -6.10 -24.97 0.21
C VAL A 64 -7.38 -25.19 -0.60
N ARG A 65 -7.59 -24.37 -1.62
CA ARG A 65 -8.77 -24.34 -2.49
C ARG A 65 -8.35 -24.43 -3.96
N PRO A 66 -7.98 -25.63 -4.45
CA PRO A 66 -7.56 -25.83 -5.83
C PRO A 66 -8.63 -25.45 -6.87
N ASP A 67 -9.90 -25.49 -6.47
CA ASP A 67 -11.04 -25.01 -7.28
C ASP A 67 -10.98 -23.52 -7.60
N LEU A 68 -10.18 -22.73 -6.85
CA LEU A 68 -10.00 -21.30 -7.04
C LEU A 68 -8.70 -20.92 -7.80
N GLU A 69 -7.97 -21.88 -8.35
CA GLU A 69 -6.69 -21.64 -9.02
C GLU A 69 -6.80 -20.56 -10.11
N HIS A 70 -7.86 -20.57 -10.92
CA HIS A 70 -8.09 -19.57 -11.95
C HIS A 70 -8.29 -18.16 -11.38
N LYS A 71 -8.95 -18.02 -10.21
CA LYS A 71 -9.09 -16.72 -9.51
C LYS A 71 -7.76 -16.27 -8.93
N ALA A 72 -6.97 -17.21 -8.42
CA ALA A 72 -5.62 -16.91 -7.92
C ALA A 72 -4.69 -16.41 -9.03
N LEU A 73 -4.72 -17.03 -10.20
CA LEU A 73 -3.96 -16.57 -11.37
C LEU A 73 -4.44 -15.19 -11.82
N HIS A 74 -5.74 -14.97 -11.90
CA HIS A 74 -6.32 -13.66 -12.23
C HIS A 74 -5.86 -12.58 -11.25
N MET A 75 -5.88 -12.85 -9.96
CA MET A 75 -5.41 -11.91 -8.94
C MET A 75 -3.92 -11.60 -9.09
N ALA A 76 -3.07 -12.61 -9.31
CA ALA A 76 -1.64 -12.42 -9.48
C ALA A 76 -1.33 -11.52 -10.69
N LEU A 77 -2.01 -11.74 -11.82
CA LEU A 77 -1.87 -10.90 -13.01
C LEU A 77 -2.38 -9.48 -12.76
N THR A 78 -3.52 -9.33 -12.09
CA THR A 78 -4.12 -8.02 -11.82
C THR A 78 -3.22 -7.19 -10.90
N LEU A 79 -2.65 -7.77 -9.84
CA LEU A 79 -1.67 -7.10 -8.97
C LEU A 79 -0.39 -6.70 -9.72
N GLY A 80 0.08 -7.54 -10.64
CA GLY A 80 1.22 -7.21 -11.50
C GLY A 80 0.95 -6.01 -12.40
N VAL A 81 -0.21 -5.99 -13.05
CA VAL A 81 -0.66 -4.86 -13.90
C VAL A 81 -0.87 -3.60 -13.06
N GLU A 82 -1.53 -3.71 -11.91
CA GLU A 82 -1.73 -2.60 -10.98
C GLU A 82 -0.40 -1.98 -10.57
N SER A 83 0.54 -2.81 -10.12
CA SER A 83 1.87 -2.36 -9.70
C SER A 83 2.63 -1.65 -10.83
N ALA A 84 2.57 -2.19 -12.05
CA ALA A 84 3.18 -1.56 -13.22
C ALA A 84 2.54 -0.21 -13.55
N LEU A 85 1.20 -0.11 -13.51
CA LEU A 85 0.47 1.12 -13.76
C LEU A 85 0.73 2.18 -12.70
N VAL A 86 0.59 1.82 -11.41
CA VAL A 86 0.73 2.77 -10.32
C VAL A 86 2.17 3.26 -10.22
N ASN A 87 3.15 2.36 -10.17
CA ASN A 87 4.54 2.76 -9.97
C ASN A 87 5.22 3.28 -11.24
N GLY A 88 4.87 2.72 -12.42
CA GLY A 88 5.51 3.06 -13.69
C GLY A 88 4.85 4.24 -14.42
N ALA A 89 3.53 4.38 -14.34
CA ALA A 89 2.80 5.38 -15.11
C ALA A 89 2.20 6.50 -14.26
N ILE A 90 1.55 6.16 -13.14
CA ILE A 90 0.74 7.14 -12.39
C ILE A 90 1.61 7.97 -11.44
N LYS A 91 2.46 7.34 -10.62
CA LYS A 91 3.35 8.05 -9.68
C LYS A 91 4.20 9.15 -10.34
N PRO A 92 4.82 8.93 -11.50
CA PRO A 92 5.60 9.96 -12.18
C PRO A 92 4.78 11.20 -12.62
N LEU A 93 3.44 11.10 -12.67
CA LEU A 93 2.59 12.24 -13.01
C LEU A 93 2.43 13.22 -11.84
N PHE A 94 2.55 12.75 -10.59
CA PHE A 94 2.31 13.56 -9.40
C PHE A 94 3.61 14.04 -8.74
N ASP A 95 4.68 13.25 -8.79
CA ASP A 95 6.03 13.55 -8.27
C ASP A 95 6.02 14.16 -6.84
N ARG A 96 5.09 13.69 -5.99
CA ARG A 96 4.95 14.19 -4.61
C ARG A 96 6.12 13.72 -3.76
N PRO A 97 6.88 14.64 -3.11
CA PRO A 97 7.91 14.25 -2.17
C PRO A 97 7.32 13.52 -0.95
N ARG A 98 8.12 12.72 -0.28
CA ARG A 98 7.75 12.12 1.00
C ARG A 98 8.02 13.10 2.13
N PRO A 99 7.21 13.09 3.22
CA PRO A 99 7.52 13.86 4.42
C PRO A 99 8.92 13.50 4.94
N ASP A 100 9.64 14.50 5.47
CA ASP A 100 10.93 14.29 6.11
C ASP A 100 10.75 13.91 7.60
N GLY A 101 11.79 13.34 8.22
CA GLY A 101 11.84 13.20 9.68
C GLY A 101 11.64 11.79 10.25
N TRP A 102 11.28 10.79 9.45
CA TRP A 102 11.06 9.41 9.94
C TRP A 102 12.31 8.51 9.90
N GLU A 103 13.45 9.06 9.49
CA GLU A 103 14.71 8.31 9.31
C GLU A 103 15.41 7.91 10.63
N GLN A 104 14.96 8.43 11.79
CA GLN A 104 15.74 8.35 13.05
C GLN A 104 15.04 7.58 14.18
N VAL A 105 13.90 6.93 13.97
CA VAL A 105 13.03 6.49 15.07
C VAL A 105 13.22 5.03 15.47
N SER A 106 13.88 4.19 14.68
CA SER A 106 14.04 2.77 15.05
C SER A 106 15.44 2.24 14.77
N SER A 107 15.84 1.22 15.55
CA SER A 107 17.06 0.43 15.32
C SER A 107 16.97 -0.39 14.00
N LEU A 108 15.79 -0.43 13.38
CA LEU A 108 15.53 -1.09 12.11
C LEU A 108 15.65 -0.06 10.99
N THR A 109 16.59 -0.26 10.09
CA THR A 109 16.79 0.61 8.94
C THR A 109 15.69 0.36 7.92
N VAL A 110 14.64 1.17 7.94
CA VAL A 110 13.60 1.12 6.92
C VAL A 110 14.17 1.66 5.60
N ARG A 111 14.08 0.86 4.54
CA ARG A 111 14.51 1.27 3.22
C ARG A 111 13.63 2.39 2.68
N ARG A 112 14.20 3.58 2.47
CA ARG A 112 13.46 4.70 1.85
C ARG A 112 13.13 4.37 0.39
N PRO A 113 11.83 4.26 0.04
CA PRO A 113 11.46 4.07 -1.36
C PRO A 113 11.89 5.28 -2.19
N LYS A 114 12.46 5.04 -3.36
CA LYS A 114 12.92 6.10 -4.29
C LYS A 114 11.79 6.68 -5.15
N THR A 115 10.58 6.13 -5.02
CA THR A 115 9.42 6.57 -5.82
C THR A 115 8.63 7.64 -5.08
N ALA A 116 7.86 8.45 -5.84
CA ALA A 116 6.94 9.43 -5.30
C ALA A 116 6.00 8.85 -4.23
N SER A 117 5.56 9.69 -3.27
CA SER A 117 4.70 9.27 -2.16
C SER A 117 3.26 9.03 -2.58
N PHE A 118 2.81 9.62 -3.68
CA PHE A 118 1.43 9.52 -4.15
C PHE A 118 1.36 9.08 -5.62
N PRO A 119 0.37 8.23 -5.98
CA PRO A 119 -0.51 7.48 -5.09
C PRO A 119 0.23 6.37 -4.33
N SER A 120 -0.34 5.90 -3.21
CA SER A 120 0.24 4.82 -2.42
C SER A 120 0.08 3.48 -3.14
N GLY A 121 1.20 2.83 -3.47
CA GLY A 121 1.19 1.48 -4.05
C GLY A 121 0.65 0.44 -3.08
N HIS A 122 0.95 0.56 -1.78
CA HIS A 122 0.43 -0.34 -0.75
C HIS A 122 -1.10 -0.25 -0.63
N ALA A 123 -1.64 0.98 -0.55
CA ALA A 123 -3.09 1.18 -0.47
C ALA A 123 -3.81 0.68 -1.74
N SER A 124 -3.21 0.91 -2.90
CA SER A 124 -3.76 0.47 -4.18
C SER A 124 -3.78 -1.06 -4.28
N SER A 125 -2.65 -1.71 -4.02
CA SER A 125 -2.57 -3.18 -4.06
C SER A 125 -3.42 -3.84 -2.97
N GLY A 126 -3.51 -3.24 -1.77
CA GLY A 126 -4.40 -3.69 -0.70
C GLY A 126 -5.86 -3.68 -1.13
N ALA A 127 -6.33 -2.57 -1.71
CA ALA A 127 -7.70 -2.46 -2.20
C ALA A 127 -8.01 -3.49 -3.30
N VAL A 128 -7.13 -3.66 -4.28
CA VAL A 128 -7.28 -4.66 -5.34
C VAL A 128 -7.34 -6.07 -4.77
N ALA A 129 -6.42 -6.40 -3.85
CA ALA A 129 -6.37 -7.70 -3.21
C ALA A 129 -7.63 -7.98 -2.39
N ALA A 130 -8.09 -7.01 -1.59
CA ALA A 130 -9.31 -7.16 -0.78
C ALA A 130 -10.55 -7.42 -1.63
N VAL A 131 -10.69 -6.73 -2.77
CA VAL A 131 -11.79 -6.95 -3.72
C VAL A 131 -11.75 -8.37 -4.28
N LEU A 132 -10.60 -8.79 -4.82
CA LEU A 132 -10.46 -10.07 -5.52
C LEU A 132 -10.54 -11.27 -4.56
N LEU A 133 -9.95 -11.15 -3.36
CA LEU A 133 -10.09 -12.17 -2.31
C LEU A 133 -11.51 -12.24 -1.76
N SER A 134 -12.23 -11.11 -1.67
CA SER A 134 -13.64 -11.11 -1.26
C SER A 134 -14.54 -11.77 -2.31
N ASP A 135 -14.18 -11.73 -3.59
CA ASP A 135 -14.87 -12.48 -4.64
C ASP A 135 -14.51 -13.98 -4.62
N ALA A 136 -13.26 -14.31 -4.30
CA ALA A 136 -12.77 -15.67 -4.24
C ALA A 136 -13.28 -16.41 -2.99
N VAL A 137 -13.23 -15.77 -1.82
CA VAL A 137 -13.58 -16.33 -0.50
C VAL A 137 -14.42 -15.30 0.26
N PRO A 138 -15.73 -15.20 -0.06
CA PRO A 138 -16.63 -14.19 0.50
C PRO A 138 -16.79 -14.28 2.02
N GLU A 139 -16.62 -15.45 2.59
CA GLU A 139 -16.76 -15.71 4.03
C GLU A 139 -15.70 -14.94 4.85
N LEU A 140 -14.57 -14.64 4.24
CA LEU A 140 -13.46 -13.91 4.86
C LEU A 140 -13.38 -12.43 4.42
N LYS A 141 -14.44 -11.90 3.83
CA LYS A 141 -14.46 -10.52 3.31
C LYS A 141 -14.00 -9.47 4.33
N ILE A 142 -14.47 -9.57 5.58
CA ILE A 142 -14.08 -8.64 6.65
C ILE A 142 -12.59 -8.74 6.91
N VAL A 143 -12.04 -9.95 6.95
CA VAL A 143 -10.60 -10.19 7.16
C VAL A 143 -9.79 -9.53 6.05
N TRP A 144 -10.19 -9.72 4.79
CA TRP A 144 -9.46 -9.14 3.65
C TRP A 144 -9.42 -7.61 3.70
N TRP A 145 -10.54 -6.98 4.02
CA TRP A 145 -10.60 -5.52 4.15
C TRP A 145 -9.86 -4.99 5.38
N THR A 146 -9.84 -5.73 6.49
CA THR A 146 -9.05 -5.36 7.68
C THR A 146 -7.55 -5.44 7.41
N LEU A 147 -7.10 -6.42 6.60
CA LEU A 147 -5.69 -6.54 6.21
C LEU A 147 -5.28 -5.50 5.17
N ALA A 148 -6.22 -4.97 4.41
CA ALA A 148 -5.93 -3.98 3.37
C ALA A 148 -5.75 -2.55 3.91
N GLY A 149 -6.16 -2.28 5.16
CA GLY A 149 -6.00 -0.99 5.82
C GLY A 149 -7.26 -0.46 6.41
#